data_3aa1ac28a518d5fc0e0c23122d343f25
#
_entry.id   3aa1ac28a518d5fc0e0c23122d343f25
#
_cell.length_a   1.000
_cell.length_b   1.000
_cell.length_c   1.000
_cell.angle_alpha   90.00
_cell.angle_beta   90.00
_cell.angle_gamma   90.00
#
_symmetry.space_group_name_H-M   'P 1'
#
loop_
_entity.id
_entity.type
_entity.pdbx_description
1 polymer ?
#
loop_
_entity_poly.entity_id
_entity_poly.type
_entity_poly.pdbx_seq_one_letter_code
_entity_poly.pdbx_strand_id
1 'polypeptide(L)' 'MGRYIADFVCHEARLVIEIDGAQHGFERDQARDALRDAWFASQGYRVLRFWNGQVLYENASVLDSIYTTIERSR' A
#
# COMPACT_ATOMS: atom_id res chain seq x y z
N MET A 1 4.92 5.04 -11.46
CA MET A 1 5.79 5.83 -10.61
C MET A 1 7.24 5.37 -10.67
N GLY A 2 7.94 5.89 -11.62
CA GLY A 2 9.36 5.63 -11.65
C GLY A 2 9.72 4.15 -11.72
N ARG A 3 10.46 3.70 -10.74
CA ARG A 3 11.01 2.36 -10.73
C ARG A 3 10.01 1.25 -10.40
N TYR A 4 8.93 1.61 -9.72
CA TYR A 4 8.02 0.62 -9.19
C TYR A 4 6.59 0.92 -9.60
N ILE A 5 5.79 -0.14 -9.66
CA ILE A 5 4.40 -0.05 -10.01
C ILE A 5 3.58 -0.29 -8.76
N ALA A 6 2.64 0.60 -8.48
CA ALA A 6 1.73 0.46 -7.37
C ALA A 6 0.35 0.10 -7.89
N ASP A 7 -0.43 -0.60 -7.08
CA ASP A 7 -1.79 -0.93 -7.48
C ASP A 7 -2.65 0.33 -7.56
N PHE A 8 -2.54 1.18 -6.56
CA PHE A 8 -3.25 2.45 -6.55
C PHE A 8 -2.36 3.53 -5.95
N VAL A 9 -2.47 4.73 -6.48
CA VAL A 9 -1.71 5.86 -5.98
C VAL A 9 -2.63 7.07 -5.89
N CYS A 10 -2.56 7.74 -4.75
CA CYS A 10 -3.22 9.03 -4.59
C CYS A 10 -2.14 10.08 -4.43
N HIS A 11 -1.90 10.84 -5.47
CA HIS A 11 -0.81 11.81 -5.47
C HIS A 11 -1.09 12.97 -4.53
N GLU A 12 -2.33 13.36 -4.39
CA GLU A 12 -2.68 14.44 -3.50
C GLU A 12 -2.34 14.14 -2.05
N ALA A 13 -2.62 12.92 -1.63
CA ALA A 13 -2.36 12.50 -0.26
C ALA A 13 -1.00 11.85 -0.10
N ARG A 14 -0.27 11.67 -1.21
CA ARG A 14 1.00 10.98 -1.24
C ARG A 14 0.88 9.60 -0.63
N LEU A 15 -0.07 8.84 -1.15
CA LEU A 15 -0.43 7.55 -0.61
C LEU A 15 -0.34 6.49 -1.70
N VAL A 16 0.31 5.38 -1.37
CA VAL A 16 0.41 4.22 -2.25
C VAL A 16 -0.33 3.07 -1.57
N ILE A 17 -1.16 2.39 -2.33
CA ILE A 17 -1.92 1.25 -1.82
C ILE A 17 -1.51 0.00 -2.59
N GLU A 18 -1.11 -1.02 -1.85
CA GLU A 18 -0.67 -2.30 -2.38
C GLU A 18 -1.61 -3.37 -1.92
N ILE A 19 -2.01 -4.26 -2.82
CA ILE A 19 -2.89 -5.37 -2.47
C ILE A 19 -2.15 -6.67 -2.75
N ASP A 20 -1.92 -7.45 -1.68
CA ASP A 20 -1.26 -8.75 -1.79
C ASP A 20 -2.29 -9.80 -2.12
N GLY A 21 -2.13 -10.45 -3.25
CA GLY A 21 -3.12 -11.39 -3.72
C GLY A 21 -2.92 -12.81 -3.24
N ALA A 22 -1.73 -13.19 -2.82
CA ALA A 22 -1.44 -14.57 -2.51
C ALA A 22 -0.78 -14.70 -1.15
N GLN A 23 -1.35 -15.53 -0.32
CA GLN A 23 -0.81 -15.74 1.00
C GLN A 23 0.54 -16.44 0.97
N HIS A 24 0.80 -17.22 -0.05
CA HIS A 24 2.09 -17.91 -0.12
C HIS A 24 3.18 -17.05 -0.73
N GLY A 25 2.86 -15.82 -1.09
CA GLY A 25 3.87 -14.91 -1.57
C GLY A 25 4.63 -14.23 -0.46
N PHE A 26 4.20 -14.41 0.76
CA PHE A 26 4.75 -13.65 1.87
C PHE A 26 6.22 -13.94 2.13
N GLU A 27 6.69 -15.11 1.81
CA GLU A 27 8.04 -15.49 2.18
C GLU A 27 9.09 -15.17 1.14
N ARG A 28 8.68 -14.81 -0.05
CA ARG A 28 9.66 -14.73 -1.11
C ARG A 28 10.42 -13.42 -1.18
N ASP A 29 9.81 -12.31 -0.90
CA ASP A 29 10.42 -11.04 -1.23
C ASP A 29 10.30 -9.99 -0.17
N GLN A 30 10.51 -10.38 1.07
CA GLN A 30 10.45 -9.39 2.14
C GLN A 30 11.51 -8.31 1.96
N ALA A 31 12.70 -8.69 1.55
CA ALA A 31 13.76 -7.71 1.33
C ALA A 31 13.42 -6.79 0.17
N ARG A 32 12.88 -7.34 -0.89
CA ARG A 32 12.49 -6.53 -2.05
C ARG A 32 11.36 -5.59 -1.69
N ASP A 33 10.38 -6.08 -0.93
CA ASP A 33 9.28 -5.25 -0.50
C ASP A 33 9.75 -4.10 0.38
N ALA A 34 10.71 -4.39 1.25
CA ALA A 34 11.26 -3.35 2.12
C ALA A 34 11.97 -2.27 1.31
N LEU A 35 12.71 -2.69 0.28
CA LEU A 35 13.39 -1.75 -0.60
C LEU A 35 12.39 -0.88 -1.35
N ARG A 36 11.33 -1.49 -1.83
CA ARG A 36 10.29 -0.76 -2.57
C ARG A 36 9.59 0.22 -1.65
N ASP A 37 9.23 -0.21 -0.45
CA ASP A 37 8.58 0.66 0.51
C ASP A 37 9.50 1.83 0.87
N ALA A 38 10.78 1.57 1.05
CA ALA A 38 11.75 2.61 1.36
C ALA A 38 11.85 3.61 0.21
N TRP A 39 11.80 3.12 -1.02
CA TRP A 39 11.84 3.99 -2.16
C TRP A 39 10.65 4.94 -2.19
N PHE A 40 9.43 4.40 -1.98
CA PHE A 40 8.24 5.25 -1.95
C PHE A 40 8.32 6.26 -0.80
N ALA A 41 8.83 5.83 0.35
CA ALA A 41 8.99 6.74 1.47
C ALA A 41 9.96 7.86 1.14
N SER A 42 11.02 7.55 0.40
CA SER A 42 11.99 8.55 0.00
C SER A 42 11.40 9.58 -0.93
N GLN A 43 10.33 9.22 -1.63
CA GLN A 43 9.60 10.13 -2.50
C GLN A 43 8.51 10.88 -1.77
N GLY A 44 8.40 10.68 -0.46
CA GLY A 44 7.41 11.36 0.34
C GLY A 44 6.06 10.67 0.38
N TYR A 45 6.01 9.40 0.01
CA TYR A 45 4.75 8.67 -0.02
C TYR A 45 4.64 7.72 1.15
N ARG A 46 3.41 7.50 1.58
CA ARG A 46 3.08 6.52 2.60
C ARG A 46 2.53 5.29 1.90
N VAL A 47 2.90 4.10 2.37
CA VAL A 47 2.46 2.85 1.76
C VAL A 47 1.50 2.14 2.70
N LEU A 48 0.33 1.80 2.19
CA LEU A 48 -0.62 0.93 2.89
C LEU A 48 -0.70 -0.39 2.14
N ARG A 49 -0.66 -1.48 2.87
CA ARG A 49 -0.69 -2.80 2.26
C ARG A 49 -1.84 -3.61 2.86
N PHE A 50 -2.64 -4.19 1.99
CA PHE A 50 -3.78 -5.00 2.40
C PHE A 50 -3.71 -6.36 1.74
N TRP A 51 -4.26 -7.35 2.43
CA TRP A 51 -4.46 -8.67 1.85
C TRP A 51 -5.65 -8.63 0.90
N ASN A 52 -5.59 -9.44 -0.13
CA ASN A 52 -6.72 -9.58 -1.02
C ASN A 52 -7.98 -10.00 -0.24
N GLY A 53 -7.81 -10.90 0.74
CA GLY A 53 -8.92 -11.30 1.58
C GLY A 53 -9.53 -10.16 2.36
N GLN A 54 -8.70 -9.25 2.85
CA GLN A 54 -9.21 -8.09 3.55
C GLN A 54 -10.07 -7.22 2.64
N VAL A 55 -9.63 -7.04 1.42
CA VAL A 55 -10.38 -6.23 0.46
C VAL A 55 -11.74 -6.88 0.17
N LEU A 56 -11.77 -8.21 0.06
CA LEU A 56 -13.00 -8.92 -0.27
C LEU A 56 -13.97 -9.02 0.90
N TYR A 57 -13.45 -9.26 2.09
CA TYR A 57 -14.30 -9.59 3.24
C TYR A 57 -14.35 -8.53 4.32
N GLU A 58 -13.43 -7.58 4.28
CA GLU A 58 -13.38 -6.52 5.28
C GLU A 58 -13.19 -5.17 4.60
N ASN A 59 -13.91 -4.97 3.51
CA ASN A 59 -13.68 -3.78 2.71
C ASN A 59 -14.02 -2.49 3.47
N ALA A 60 -14.96 -2.55 4.41
CA ALA A 60 -15.26 -1.36 5.20
C ALA A 60 -14.06 -0.93 6.04
N SER A 61 -13.35 -1.90 6.63
CA SER A 61 -12.14 -1.60 7.40
C SER A 61 -11.04 -1.07 6.51
N VAL A 62 -10.90 -1.65 5.32
CA VAL A 62 -9.90 -1.21 4.36
C VAL A 62 -10.16 0.24 3.96
N LEU A 63 -11.39 0.55 3.60
CA LEU A 63 -11.76 1.90 3.20
C LEU A 63 -11.57 2.88 4.35
N ASP A 64 -11.92 2.48 5.55
CA ASP A 64 -11.74 3.33 6.73
C ASP A 64 -10.26 3.66 6.94
N SER A 65 -9.39 2.66 6.78
CA SER A 65 -7.96 2.87 6.91
C SER A 65 -7.45 3.86 5.87
N ILE A 66 -7.94 3.73 4.65
CA ILE A 66 -7.54 4.61 3.56
C ILE A 66 -8.00 6.04 3.84
N TYR A 67 -9.26 6.21 4.21
CA TYR A 67 -9.79 7.54 4.50
C TYR A 67 -9.08 8.18 5.67
N THR A 68 -8.83 7.41 6.73
CA THR A 68 -8.13 7.92 7.89
C THR A 68 -6.74 8.42 7.53
N THR A 69 -6.05 7.66 6.68
CA THR A 69 -4.71 8.04 6.24
C THR A 69 -4.75 9.31 5.41
N ILE A 70 -5.73 9.42 4.52
CA ILE A 70 -5.88 10.62 3.70
C ILE A 70 -6.18 11.84 4.57
N GLU A 71 -7.07 11.68 5.54
CA GLU A 71 -7.41 12.79 6.42
C GLU A 71 -6.20 13.26 7.22
N ARG A 72 -5.38 12.33 7.67
CA ARG A 72 -4.18 12.68 8.43
C ARG A 72 -3.13 13.35 7.57
N SER A 73 -3.16 13.12 6.28
CA SER A 73 -2.18 13.69 5.37
C SER A 73 -2.48 15.13 5.00
N ARG A 74 -3.67 15.59 5.32
CA ARG A 74 -4.07 16.96 5.00
C ARG A 74 -3.53 18.01 5.97
#